data_b157bfb5e1de1aefd231db59c7ad55e4
#
_entry.id   b157bfb5e1de1aefd231db59c7ad55e4
#
_cell.length_a   1.000
_cell.length_b   1.000
_cell.length_c   1.000
_cell.angle_alpha   90.00
_cell.angle_beta   90.00
_cell.angle_gamma   90.00
#
_symmetry.space_group_name_H-M   'P 1'
#
loop_
_entity.id
_entity.type
_entity.pdbx_description
1 polymer ?
#
loop_
_entity_poly.entity_id
_entity_poly.type
_entity_poly.pdbx_seq_one_letter_code
_entity_poly.pdbx_strand_id
1 'polypeptide(L)'
;ESFKLYDVLRIDHFKGFSDFWQVDGKAEVAKVGTWEPGPGYSLFKAVKETLGDLPIIAEDLGNIDAKARKLLADCGYPGMKILEFGFFDVTGKSIDAPHRCIPNSVAYTGTHDNEVVNGWYNNLEPEQQEYVDAYSNRKPIEKVSQAMLRMLFATVSDTAIATMQDILDLGEESRMNMPSTIGGNWEWRMTAEDLTQEPNDFLTHLTLL
;
A
#
# COMPACT_ATOMS: atom_id res chain seq x y z
N GLU A 1 -17.31 -4.49 -16.53
CA GLU A 1 -16.36 -5.18 -17.43
C GLU A 1 -15.14 -5.73 -16.66
N SER A 2 -14.51 -4.93 -15.75
CA SER A 2 -13.29 -5.35 -15.04
C SER A 2 -13.45 -6.70 -14.31
N PHE A 3 -14.58 -6.95 -13.67
CA PHE A 3 -14.88 -8.24 -13.00
C PHE A 3 -15.11 -9.42 -13.96
N LYS A 4 -15.01 -9.23 -15.26
CA LYS A 4 -14.90 -10.35 -16.23
C LYS A 4 -13.46 -10.81 -16.40
N LEU A 5 -12.50 -10.01 -15.95
CA LEU A 5 -11.07 -10.24 -16.12
C LEU A 5 -10.35 -10.50 -14.79
N TYR A 6 -10.88 -9.97 -13.69
CA TYR A 6 -10.22 -9.96 -12.38
C TYR A 6 -11.19 -10.43 -11.29
N ASP A 7 -10.69 -11.20 -10.34
CA ASP A 7 -11.45 -11.68 -9.17
C ASP A 7 -11.61 -10.59 -8.12
N VAL A 8 -10.61 -9.69 -7.96
CA VAL A 8 -10.63 -8.56 -7.04
C VAL A 8 -10.23 -7.30 -7.79
N LEU A 9 -10.90 -6.18 -7.50
CA LEU A 9 -10.60 -4.89 -8.09
C LEU A 9 -10.13 -3.89 -7.04
N ARG A 10 -8.94 -3.30 -7.24
CA ARG A 10 -8.51 -2.15 -6.44
C ARG A 10 -8.99 -0.86 -7.11
N ILE A 11 -9.73 -0.04 -6.38
CA ILE A 11 -10.13 1.31 -6.81
C ILE A 11 -9.06 2.29 -6.30
N ASP A 12 -8.37 2.92 -7.24
CA ASP A 12 -7.37 3.94 -6.98
C ASP A 12 -8.01 5.26 -6.56
N HIS A 13 -7.30 6.03 -5.72
CA HIS A 13 -7.72 7.33 -5.23
C HIS A 13 -9.17 7.38 -4.72
N PHE A 14 -9.51 6.46 -3.81
CA PHE A 14 -10.89 6.31 -3.31
C PHE A 14 -11.45 7.60 -2.68
N LYS A 15 -10.58 8.46 -2.13
CA LYS A 15 -10.96 9.79 -1.62
C LYS A 15 -11.72 10.62 -2.66
N GLY A 16 -11.37 10.50 -3.93
CA GLY A 16 -12.01 11.24 -5.04
C GLY A 16 -13.52 11.02 -5.15
N PHE A 17 -14.03 9.90 -4.61
CA PHE A 17 -15.49 9.67 -4.54
C PHE A 17 -16.17 10.42 -3.39
N SER A 18 -15.42 10.88 -2.39
CA SER A 18 -15.91 11.76 -1.33
C SER A 18 -15.86 13.22 -1.76
N ASP A 19 -14.70 13.67 -2.17
CA ASP A 19 -14.43 15.00 -2.74
C ASP A 19 -13.17 14.96 -3.60
N PHE A 20 -13.08 15.87 -4.57
CA PHE A 20 -11.96 15.98 -5.47
C PHE A 20 -11.58 17.44 -5.73
N TRP A 21 -10.30 17.66 -6.05
CA TRP A 21 -9.78 18.98 -6.37
C TRP A 21 -10.02 19.29 -7.84
N GLN A 22 -10.90 20.25 -8.12
CA GLN A 22 -11.21 20.71 -9.48
C GLN A 22 -10.32 21.89 -9.85
N VAL A 23 -9.67 21.81 -10.99
CA VAL A 23 -8.88 22.90 -11.59
C VAL A 23 -9.44 23.27 -12.95
N ASP A 24 -9.21 24.52 -13.38
CA ASP A 24 -9.53 24.94 -14.75
C ASP A 24 -8.73 24.11 -15.75
N GLY A 25 -9.37 23.61 -16.81
CA GLY A 25 -8.73 22.76 -17.83
C GLY A 25 -7.62 23.47 -18.65
N LYS A 26 -7.48 24.80 -18.50
CA LYS A 26 -6.39 25.59 -19.08
C LYS A 26 -5.30 25.94 -18.08
N ALA A 27 -5.42 25.52 -16.82
CA ALA A 27 -4.42 25.79 -15.80
C ALA A 27 -3.13 25.02 -16.11
N GLU A 28 -1.99 25.70 -16.06
CA GLU A 28 -0.68 25.08 -16.23
C GLU A 28 -0.22 24.29 -14.97
N VAL A 29 -0.80 24.61 -13.81
CA VAL A 29 -0.50 23.97 -12.52
C VAL A 29 -1.77 23.81 -11.71
N ALA A 30 -1.84 22.74 -10.91
CA ALA A 30 -3.01 22.41 -10.08
C ALA A 30 -3.09 23.19 -8.74
N LYS A 31 -2.40 24.32 -8.60
CA LYS A 31 -2.34 25.10 -7.34
C LYS A 31 -3.63 25.89 -7.04
N VAL A 32 -4.36 26.28 -8.07
CA VAL A 32 -5.59 27.06 -7.94
C VAL A 32 -6.76 26.21 -8.41
N GLY A 33 -7.71 25.98 -7.53
CA GLY A 33 -8.90 25.19 -7.79
C GLY A 33 -9.89 25.25 -6.64
N THR A 34 -10.88 24.38 -6.66
CA THR A 34 -11.91 24.24 -5.63
C THR A 34 -12.11 22.77 -5.29
N TRP A 35 -12.47 22.51 -4.02
CA TRP A 35 -12.91 21.19 -3.60
C TRP A 35 -14.38 21.00 -3.98
N GLU A 36 -14.64 20.00 -4.81
CA GLU A 36 -15.98 19.64 -5.23
C GLU A 36 -16.40 18.30 -4.63
N PRO A 37 -17.69 18.14 -4.26
CA PRO A 37 -18.19 16.87 -3.72
C PRO A 37 -18.19 15.79 -4.80
N GLY A 38 -17.66 14.62 -4.46
CA GLY A 38 -17.79 13.43 -5.28
C GLY A 38 -19.18 12.79 -5.17
N PRO A 39 -19.46 11.71 -5.93
CA PRO A 39 -20.75 11.03 -5.94
C PRO A 39 -21.10 10.35 -4.62
N GLY A 40 -20.13 10.13 -3.74
CA GLY A 40 -20.34 9.57 -2.41
C GLY A 40 -20.91 8.15 -2.43
N TYR A 41 -21.56 7.81 -1.32
CA TYR A 41 -22.14 6.47 -1.13
C TYR A 41 -23.23 6.11 -2.13
N SER A 42 -23.92 7.10 -2.73
CA SER A 42 -25.00 6.84 -3.69
C SER A 42 -24.53 6.05 -4.91
N LEU A 43 -23.30 6.30 -5.37
CA LEU A 43 -22.70 5.50 -6.46
C LEU A 43 -22.51 4.03 -6.06
N PHE A 44 -21.87 3.79 -4.92
CA PHE A 44 -21.59 2.42 -4.46
C PHE A 44 -22.85 1.67 -4.08
N LYS A 45 -23.87 2.37 -3.57
CA LYS A 45 -25.20 1.81 -3.34
C LYS A 45 -25.82 1.32 -4.67
N ALA A 46 -25.80 2.15 -5.71
CA ALA A 46 -26.34 1.79 -7.02
C ALA A 46 -25.54 0.61 -7.65
N VAL A 47 -24.22 0.58 -7.46
CA VAL A 47 -23.37 -0.55 -7.89
C VAL A 47 -23.80 -1.83 -7.20
N LYS A 48 -23.95 -1.79 -5.86
CA LYS A 48 -24.38 -2.96 -5.07
C LYS A 48 -25.80 -3.43 -5.45
N GLU A 49 -26.73 -2.52 -5.64
CA GLU A 49 -28.10 -2.84 -6.04
C GLU A 49 -28.19 -3.47 -7.45
N THR A 50 -27.27 -3.09 -8.34
CA THR A 50 -27.27 -3.54 -9.74
C THR A 50 -26.42 -4.79 -9.97
N LEU A 51 -25.28 -4.90 -9.28
CA LEU A 51 -24.25 -5.91 -9.55
C LEU A 51 -24.03 -6.86 -8.37
N GLY A 52 -24.68 -6.63 -7.23
CA GLY A 52 -24.44 -7.37 -5.99
C GLY A 52 -23.20 -6.91 -5.23
N ASP A 53 -22.79 -7.69 -4.23
CA ASP A 53 -21.55 -7.47 -3.50
C ASP A 53 -20.35 -7.83 -4.38
N LEU A 54 -19.43 -6.88 -4.53
CA LEU A 54 -18.25 -7.03 -5.37
C LEU A 54 -16.97 -7.00 -4.51
N PRO A 55 -15.97 -7.83 -4.81
CA PRO A 55 -14.70 -7.85 -4.10
C PRO A 55 -13.83 -6.65 -4.51
N ILE A 56 -14.01 -5.54 -3.79
CA ILE A 56 -13.33 -4.27 -4.04
C ILE A 56 -12.42 -3.93 -2.88
N ILE A 57 -11.18 -3.54 -3.20
CA ILE A 57 -10.21 -2.90 -2.30
C ILE A 57 -10.22 -1.41 -2.60
N ALA A 58 -10.32 -0.57 -1.58
CA ALA A 58 -10.27 0.88 -1.72
C ALA A 58 -8.85 1.39 -1.37
N GLU A 59 -8.23 2.12 -2.29
CA GLU A 59 -7.01 2.85 -1.98
C GLU A 59 -7.39 4.11 -1.17
N ASP A 60 -7.11 4.07 0.13
CA ASP A 60 -7.41 5.11 1.12
C ASP A 60 -6.13 5.68 1.73
N LEU A 61 -5.08 5.82 0.92
CA LEU A 61 -3.78 6.33 1.35
C LEU A 61 -3.73 7.87 1.36
N GLY A 62 -2.72 8.41 2.03
CA GLY A 62 -2.47 9.84 2.09
C GLY A 62 -3.37 10.59 3.08
N ASN A 63 -3.72 11.83 2.75
CA ASN A 63 -4.51 12.68 3.66
C ASN A 63 -6.01 12.39 3.56
N ILE A 64 -6.45 11.35 4.27
CA ILE A 64 -7.84 10.91 4.32
C ILE A 64 -8.59 11.62 5.44
N ASP A 65 -9.59 12.43 5.09
CA ASP A 65 -10.42 13.15 6.02
C ASP A 65 -11.57 12.29 6.61
N ALA A 66 -12.36 12.89 7.49
CA ALA A 66 -13.46 12.18 8.15
C ALA A 66 -14.57 11.76 7.17
N LYS A 67 -14.78 12.51 6.08
CA LYS A 67 -15.81 12.19 5.08
C LYS A 67 -15.42 10.96 4.27
N ALA A 68 -14.17 10.91 3.79
CA ALA A 68 -13.66 9.77 3.04
C ALA A 68 -13.59 8.50 3.91
N ARG A 69 -13.18 8.63 5.19
CA ARG A 69 -13.24 7.51 6.15
C ARG A 69 -14.66 6.99 6.36
N LYS A 70 -15.63 7.92 6.50
CA LYS A 70 -17.02 7.53 6.63
C LYS A 70 -17.52 6.82 5.37
N LEU A 71 -17.20 7.33 4.19
CA LEU A 71 -17.58 6.70 2.93
C LEU A 71 -17.02 5.27 2.83
N LEU A 72 -15.75 5.08 3.17
CA LEU A 72 -15.13 3.75 3.19
C LEU A 72 -15.87 2.80 4.14
N ALA A 73 -16.15 3.26 5.35
CA ALA A 73 -16.91 2.49 6.35
C ALA A 73 -18.32 2.15 5.87
N ASP A 74 -19.03 3.10 5.24
CA ASP A 74 -20.39 2.89 4.70
C ASP A 74 -20.38 1.85 3.54
N CYS A 75 -19.31 1.80 2.74
CA CYS A 75 -19.14 0.81 1.67
C CYS A 75 -18.74 -0.58 2.21
N GLY A 76 -18.07 -0.64 3.36
CA GLY A 76 -17.57 -1.89 3.94
C GLY A 76 -16.36 -2.48 3.20
N TYR A 77 -15.72 -1.72 2.32
CA TYR A 77 -14.54 -2.17 1.58
C TYR A 77 -13.30 -2.20 2.47
N PRO A 78 -12.39 -3.18 2.30
CA PRO A 78 -11.07 -3.11 2.91
C PRO A 78 -10.28 -1.91 2.36
N GLY A 79 -9.68 -1.15 3.26
CA GLY A 79 -8.67 -0.14 2.94
C GLY A 79 -7.27 -0.75 2.88
N MET A 80 -6.28 0.07 2.57
CA MET A 80 -4.88 -0.32 2.47
C MET A 80 -4.09 0.09 3.71
N LYS A 81 -3.06 -0.69 4.05
CA LYS A 81 -2.07 -0.43 5.08
C LYS A 81 -0.68 -0.59 4.50
N ILE A 82 0.11 0.46 4.50
CA ILE A 82 1.48 0.46 3.98
C ILE A 82 2.44 0.49 5.16
N LEU A 83 3.15 -0.60 5.39
CA LEU A 83 4.02 -0.72 6.56
C LEU A 83 5.11 0.35 6.60
N GLU A 84 5.70 0.71 5.46
CA GLU A 84 6.69 1.79 5.38
C GLU A 84 6.18 3.10 6.01
N PHE A 85 4.92 3.46 5.80
CA PHE A 85 4.31 4.66 6.38
C PHE A 85 4.16 4.57 7.91
N GLY A 86 4.15 3.37 8.43
CA GLY A 86 4.07 3.11 9.87
C GLY A 86 5.27 3.61 10.67
N PHE A 87 6.42 3.79 10.01
CA PHE A 87 7.70 4.06 10.65
C PHE A 87 8.25 5.49 10.46
N PHE A 88 7.54 6.35 9.72
CA PHE A 88 7.90 7.77 9.68
C PHE A 88 7.66 8.48 11.01
N ASP A 89 6.72 7.99 11.81
CA ASP A 89 6.46 8.43 13.18
C ASP A 89 6.98 7.41 14.19
N VAL A 90 8.12 7.70 14.80
CA VAL A 90 8.77 6.85 15.80
C VAL A 90 8.01 6.76 17.14
N THR A 91 6.91 7.51 17.30
CA THR A 91 6.06 7.45 18.51
C THR A 91 5.08 6.26 18.49
N GLY A 92 4.99 5.52 17.38
CA GLY A 92 4.07 4.41 17.21
C GLY A 92 2.61 4.81 17.04
N LYS A 93 2.33 6.08 16.73
CA LYS A 93 0.96 6.59 16.56
C LYS A 93 0.47 6.58 15.11
N SER A 94 1.34 6.23 14.15
CA SER A 94 0.95 6.10 12.76
C SER A 94 -0.21 5.11 12.61
N ILE A 95 -1.19 5.46 11.79
CA ILE A 95 -2.34 4.59 11.48
C ILE A 95 -1.94 3.36 10.65
N ASP A 96 -0.75 3.41 10.04
CA ASP A 96 -0.18 2.33 9.23
C ASP A 96 0.81 1.45 10.02
N ALA A 97 1.03 1.76 11.31
CA ALA A 97 1.86 0.90 12.16
C ALA A 97 1.27 -0.53 12.23
N PRO A 98 2.09 -1.60 12.14
CA PRO A 98 1.59 -2.98 12.05
C PRO A 98 0.60 -3.37 13.16
N HIS A 99 0.81 -2.89 14.40
CA HIS A 99 -0.10 -3.13 15.53
C HIS A 99 -1.44 -2.38 15.45
N ARG A 100 -1.62 -1.50 14.45
CA ARG A 100 -2.86 -0.77 14.19
C ARG A 100 -3.61 -1.27 12.97
N CYS A 101 -3.10 -2.29 12.30
CA CYS A 101 -3.85 -2.98 11.26
C CYS A 101 -5.17 -3.51 11.83
N ILE A 102 -6.19 -3.58 11.00
CA ILE A 102 -7.51 -4.13 11.31
C ILE A 102 -7.79 -5.30 10.37
N PRO A 103 -8.65 -6.28 10.74
CA PRO A 103 -8.95 -7.41 9.87
C PRO A 103 -9.40 -6.97 8.47
N ASN A 104 -10.44 -6.14 8.36
CA ASN A 104 -10.95 -5.67 7.06
C ASN A 104 -9.98 -4.65 6.41
N SER A 105 -8.78 -5.11 6.09
CA SER A 105 -7.76 -4.32 5.38
C SER A 105 -6.83 -5.22 4.58
N VAL A 106 -6.12 -4.60 3.64
CA VAL A 106 -5.03 -5.22 2.88
C VAL A 106 -3.73 -4.55 3.29
N ALA A 107 -2.80 -5.32 3.84
CA ALA A 107 -1.49 -4.81 4.24
C ALA A 107 -0.44 -5.05 3.15
N TYR A 108 0.48 -4.12 3.02
CA TYR A 108 1.60 -4.15 2.08
C TYR A 108 2.88 -3.76 2.80
N THR A 109 4.04 -4.24 2.35
CA THR A 109 5.33 -3.61 2.71
C THR A 109 5.38 -2.20 2.15
N GLY A 110 5.29 -2.07 0.85
CA GLY A 110 5.11 -0.90 0.00
C GLY A 110 4.31 -1.27 -1.24
N THR A 111 3.92 -0.28 -2.05
CA THR A 111 3.25 -0.48 -3.35
C THR A 111 4.22 -0.18 -4.50
N HIS A 112 3.73 -0.24 -5.74
CA HIS A 112 4.49 0.16 -6.93
C HIS A 112 4.93 1.65 -6.90
N ASP A 113 4.26 2.50 -6.14
CA ASP A 113 4.58 3.92 -5.99
C ASP A 113 5.58 4.22 -4.87
N ASN A 114 5.80 3.25 -3.98
CA ASN A 114 6.75 3.37 -2.88
C ASN A 114 8.17 3.01 -3.33
N GLU A 115 9.14 3.28 -2.48
CA GLU A 115 10.47 2.70 -2.60
C GLU A 115 10.40 1.19 -2.34
N VAL A 116 11.41 0.43 -2.75
CA VAL A 116 11.57 -0.93 -2.24
C VAL A 116 12.10 -0.85 -0.81
N VAL A 117 11.78 -1.83 0.04
CA VAL A 117 12.12 -1.82 1.48
C VAL A 117 13.58 -1.49 1.75
N ASN A 118 14.52 -2.03 0.98
CA ASN A 118 15.95 -1.74 1.16
C ASN A 118 16.29 -0.29 0.83
N GLY A 119 15.73 0.27 -0.24
CA GLY A 119 15.89 1.69 -0.61
C GLY A 119 15.27 2.59 0.45
N TRP A 120 14.03 2.32 0.81
CA TRP A 120 13.31 3.04 1.86
C TRP A 120 14.08 3.07 3.18
N TYR A 121 14.52 1.91 3.68
CA TYR A 121 15.24 1.82 4.94
C TYR A 121 16.57 2.60 4.93
N ASN A 122 17.32 2.55 3.82
CA ASN A 122 18.57 3.29 3.67
C ASN A 122 18.37 4.81 3.63
N ASN A 123 17.18 5.27 3.24
CA ASN A 123 16.81 6.69 3.18
C ASN A 123 16.18 7.21 4.47
N LEU A 124 15.91 6.35 5.44
CA LEU A 124 15.42 6.76 6.76
C LEU A 124 16.50 7.49 7.58
N GLU A 125 16.05 8.40 8.43
CA GLU A 125 16.92 8.97 9.46
C GLU A 125 17.38 7.90 10.46
N PRO A 126 18.57 8.05 11.08
CA PRO A 126 19.10 7.04 12.02
C PRO A 126 18.11 6.65 13.14
N GLU A 127 17.37 7.59 13.69
CA GLU A 127 16.36 7.35 14.74
C GLU A 127 15.21 6.45 14.20
N GLN A 128 14.82 6.63 12.96
CA GLN A 128 13.79 5.82 12.30
C GLN A 128 14.30 4.40 12.02
N GLN A 129 15.55 4.27 11.57
CA GLN A 129 16.18 2.95 11.37
C GLN A 129 16.25 2.18 12.69
N GLU A 130 16.71 2.82 13.78
CA GLU A 130 16.73 2.23 15.12
C GLU A 130 15.32 1.82 15.56
N TYR A 131 14.31 2.63 15.26
CA TYR A 131 12.92 2.33 15.57
C TYR A 131 12.40 1.12 14.78
N VAL A 132 12.68 1.03 13.48
CA VAL A 132 12.35 -0.14 12.65
C VAL A 132 12.99 -1.40 13.20
N ASP A 133 14.29 -1.35 13.51
CA ASP A 133 15.05 -2.49 14.04
C ASP A 133 14.52 -2.96 15.39
N ALA A 134 14.27 -2.04 16.29
CA ALA A 134 13.72 -2.33 17.62
C ALA A 134 12.30 -2.88 17.54
N TYR A 135 11.44 -2.23 16.75
CA TYR A 135 10.04 -2.62 16.62
C TYR A 135 9.89 -4.01 15.98
N SER A 136 10.64 -4.28 14.92
CA SER A 136 10.64 -5.57 14.21
C SER A 136 11.38 -6.67 14.99
N ASN A 137 12.12 -6.32 16.04
CA ASN A 137 13.08 -7.22 16.72
C ASN A 137 14.05 -7.86 15.72
N ARG A 138 14.51 -7.06 14.73
CA ARG A 138 15.41 -7.52 13.67
C ARG A 138 16.74 -8.02 14.27
N LYS A 139 17.17 -9.18 13.84
CA LYS A 139 18.45 -9.73 14.27
C LYS A 139 19.60 -9.17 13.41
N PRO A 140 20.83 -9.08 13.90
CA PRO A 140 21.96 -8.50 13.17
C PRO A 140 22.24 -9.13 11.80
N ILE A 141 21.87 -10.41 11.64
CA ILE A 141 22.05 -11.16 10.36
C ILE A 141 20.79 -11.17 9.49
N GLU A 142 19.66 -10.69 10.01
CA GLU A 142 18.38 -10.66 9.29
C GLU A 142 18.36 -9.44 8.36
N LYS A 143 18.04 -9.66 7.10
CA LYS A 143 17.83 -8.60 6.12
C LYS A 143 16.62 -7.74 6.52
N VAL A 144 16.64 -6.44 6.25
CA VAL A 144 15.50 -5.57 6.60
C VAL A 144 14.24 -5.95 5.82
N SER A 145 14.37 -6.35 4.56
CA SER A 145 13.27 -6.88 3.76
C SER A 145 12.60 -8.09 4.43
N GLN A 146 13.39 -9.02 4.96
CA GLN A 146 12.88 -10.21 5.66
C GLN A 146 12.14 -9.81 6.97
N ALA A 147 12.69 -8.85 7.72
CA ALA A 147 12.03 -8.35 8.94
C ALA A 147 10.69 -7.68 8.62
N MET A 148 10.63 -6.85 7.55
CA MET A 148 9.40 -6.21 7.10
C MET A 148 8.37 -7.22 6.59
N LEU A 149 8.78 -8.22 5.82
CA LEU A 149 7.91 -9.30 5.36
C LEU A 149 7.36 -10.12 6.53
N ARG A 150 8.19 -10.43 7.51
CA ARG A 150 7.73 -11.12 8.73
C ARG A 150 6.70 -10.30 9.50
N MET A 151 6.90 -8.98 9.62
CA MET A 151 5.89 -8.11 10.23
C MET A 151 4.61 -8.05 9.41
N LEU A 152 4.71 -7.95 8.09
CA LEU A 152 3.58 -7.95 7.18
C LEU A 152 2.68 -9.18 7.38
N PHE A 153 3.28 -10.37 7.36
CA PHE A 153 2.56 -11.64 7.53
C PHE A 153 2.04 -11.85 8.96
N ALA A 154 2.58 -11.13 9.95
CA ALA A 154 2.10 -11.16 11.33
C ALA A 154 0.98 -10.13 11.62
N THR A 155 0.58 -9.31 10.66
CA THR A 155 -0.55 -8.37 10.84
C THR A 155 -1.86 -9.12 10.94
N VAL A 156 -2.89 -8.47 11.50
CA VAL A 156 -4.26 -9.00 11.56
C VAL A 156 -5.07 -8.71 10.29
N SER A 157 -4.47 -8.10 9.27
CA SER A 157 -5.13 -7.82 8.00
C SER A 157 -5.57 -9.11 7.30
N ASP A 158 -6.75 -9.11 6.71
CA ASP A 158 -7.28 -10.30 6.02
C ASP A 158 -6.44 -10.71 4.80
N THR A 159 -5.68 -9.77 4.25
CA THR A 159 -4.79 -10.00 3.10
C THR A 159 -3.46 -9.28 3.31
N ALA A 160 -2.37 -9.98 3.00
CA ALA A 160 -1.02 -9.43 2.95
C ALA A 160 -0.49 -9.55 1.52
N ILE A 161 0.03 -8.46 0.96
CA ILE A 161 0.61 -8.42 -0.39
C ILE A 161 2.05 -7.91 -0.27
N ALA A 162 3.00 -8.72 -0.70
CA ALA A 162 4.42 -8.37 -0.76
C ALA A 162 4.86 -8.16 -2.20
N THR A 163 5.77 -7.21 -2.43
CA THR A 163 6.38 -7.02 -3.75
C THR A 163 7.44 -8.10 -3.98
N MET A 164 7.62 -8.50 -5.24
CA MET A 164 8.69 -9.44 -5.57
C MET A 164 10.07 -8.85 -5.29
N GLN A 165 10.22 -7.55 -5.41
CA GLN A 165 11.46 -6.86 -5.11
C GLN A 165 11.88 -7.05 -3.64
N ASP A 166 10.94 -6.94 -2.71
CA ASP A 166 11.20 -7.14 -1.28
C ASP A 166 11.47 -8.62 -0.96
N ILE A 167 10.72 -9.54 -1.61
CA ILE A 167 10.92 -10.98 -1.47
C ILE A 167 12.33 -11.39 -1.95
N LEU A 168 12.80 -10.79 -3.03
CA LEU A 168 14.12 -11.03 -3.61
C LEU A 168 15.23 -10.21 -2.95
N ASP A 169 14.88 -9.36 -1.97
CA ASP A 169 15.83 -8.50 -1.24
C ASP A 169 16.60 -7.54 -2.17
N LEU A 170 15.92 -6.99 -3.16
CA LEU A 170 16.52 -6.08 -4.13
C LEU A 170 16.61 -4.64 -3.59
N GLY A 171 17.41 -3.81 -4.27
CA GLY A 171 17.59 -2.40 -3.96
C GLY A 171 16.71 -1.48 -4.82
N GLU A 172 16.97 -0.18 -4.70
CA GLU A 172 16.20 0.89 -5.37
C GLU A 172 16.20 0.79 -6.90
N GLU A 173 17.20 0.13 -7.48
CA GLU A 173 17.30 -0.15 -8.92
C GLU A 173 16.13 -0.99 -9.46
N SER A 174 15.41 -1.68 -8.57
CA SER A 174 14.25 -2.50 -8.92
C SER A 174 12.91 -1.78 -8.72
N ARG A 175 12.92 -0.52 -8.30
CA ARG A 175 11.70 0.28 -8.09
C ARG A 175 10.85 0.33 -9.34
N MET A 176 9.55 0.12 -9.18
CA MET A 176 8.63 0.05 -10.31
C MET A 176 8.22 1.42 -10.82
N ASN A 177 7.87 2.33 -9.92
CA ASN A 177 7.38 3.66 -10.28
C ASN A 177 7.85 4.73 -9.28
N MET A 178 8.26 5.88 -9.82
CA MET A 178 8.54 7.09 -9.05
C MET A 178 7.50 8.15 -9.42
N PRO A 179 6.51 8.40 -8.56
CA PRO A 179 5.46 9.38 -8.83
C PRO A 179 6.01 10.76 -9.19
N SER A 180 5.32 11.46 -10.08
CA SER A 180 5.70 12.79 -10.58
C SER A 180 6.97 12.84 -11.43
N THR A 181 7.42 11.71 -11.96
CA THR A 181 8.53 11.64 -12.94
C THR A 181 8.04 11.21 -14.32
N ILE A 182 8.85 11.52 -15.34
CA ILE A 182 8.59 11.13 -16.74
C ILE A 182 9.74 10.21 -17.20
N GLY A 183 9.40 8.98 -17.62
CA GLY A 183 10.36 7.96 -18.08
C GLY A 183 10.99 7.17 -16.93
N GLY A 184 11.60 6.05 -17.25
CA GLY A 184 12.26 5.16 -16.28
C GLY A 184 11.33 4.40 -15.34
N ASN A 185 10.02 4.46 -15.56
CA ASN A 185 9.01 3.80 -14.75
C ASN A 185 8.47 2.56 -15.45
N TRP A 186 8.09 1.53 -14.69
CA TRP A 186 7.47 0.29 -15.18
C TRP A 186 8.40 -0.56 -16.06
N GLU A 187 9.72 -0.39 -15.92
CA GLU A 187 10.73 -1.08 -16.75
C GLU A 187 11.30 -2.33 -16.10
N TRP A 188 11.39 -2.38 -14.77
CA TRP A 188 11.94 -3.53 -14.07
C TRP A 188 11.13 -4.80 -14.38
N ARG A 189 11.86 -5.90 -14.57
CA ARG A 189 11.30 -7.24 -14.78
C ARG A 189 12.11 -8.28 -14.02
N MET A 190 11.41 -9.13 -13.31
CA MET A 190 11.98 -10.35 -12.74
C MET A 190 12.32 -11.35 -13.86
N THR A 191 13.41 -12.08 -13.71
CA THR A 191 13.79 -13.16 -14.61
C THR A 191 13.55 -14.53 -13.96
N ALA A 192 13.63 -15.61 -14.75
CA ALA A 192 13.48 -16.96 -14.21
C ALA A 192 14.63 -17.34 -13.26
N GLU A 193 15.80 -16.72 -13.41
CA GLU A 193 16.98 -16.94 -12.58
C GLU A 193 16.84 -16.34 -11.18
N ASP A 194 15.96 -15.36 -10.99
CA ASP A 194 15.66 -14.76 -9.69
C ASP A 194 14.81 -15.70 -8.81
N LEU A 195 14.10 -16.65 -9.40
CA LEU A 195 13.24 -17.62 -8.70
C LEU A 195 14.08 -18.77 -8.12
N THR A 196 14.91 -18.45 -7.14
CA THR A 196 15.75 -19.44 -6.45
C THR A 196 14.99 -20.10 -5.30
N GLN A 197 15.60 -21.13 -4.69
CA GLN A 197 15.01 -21.86 -3.58
C GLN A 197 14.91 -21.01 -2.31
N GLU A 198 15.87 -20.11 -2.05
CA GLU A 198 15.95 -19.32 -0.81
C GLU A 198 14.70 -18.44 -0.57
N PRO A 199 14.25 -17.57 -1.50
CA PRO A 199 13.01 -16.80 -1.32
C PRO A 199 11.79 -17.70 -1.17
N ASN A 200 11.73 -18.81 -1.88
CA ASN A 200 10.63 -19.77 -1.78
C ASN A 200 10.56 -20.42 -0.39
N ASP A 201 11.69 -20.86 0.15
CA ASP A 201 11.76 -21.45 1.49
C ASP A 201 11.39 -20.43 2.58
N PHE A 202 11.86 -19.18 2.41
CA PHE A 202 11.52 -18.08 3.32
C PHE A 202 10.02 -17.79 3.34
N LEU A 203 9.39 -17.63 2.18
CA LEU A 203 7.94 -17.42 2.10
C LEU A 203 7.14 -18.60 2.63
N THR A 204 7.55 -19.82 2.32
CA THR A 204 6.93 -21.04 2.84
C THR A 204 6.98 -21.05 4.37
N HIS A 205 8.12 -20.70 4.96
CA HIS A 205 8.25 -20.59 6.41
C HIS A 205 7.29 -19.54 7.00
N LEU A 206 7.22 -18.33 6.39
CA LEU A 206 6.31 -17.28 6.85
C LEU A 206 4.82 -17.66 6.76
N THR A 207 4.43 -18.42 5.75
CA THR A 207 3.03 -18.82 5.56
C THR A 207 2.60 -20.00 6.43
N LEU A 208 3.54 -20.69 7.08
CA LEU A 208 3.26 -21.80 7.99
C LEU A 208 3.28 -21.38 9.48
N LEU A 209 3.65 -20.13 9.78
CA LEU A 209 3.61 -19.57 11.13
C LEU A 209 2.21 -19.06 11.50
#